data_03213265dcc90021a9c075fac81949a4
#
_entry.id   03213265dcc90021a9c075fac81949a4
#
_cell.length_a   1.000
_cell.length_b   1.000
_cell.length_c   1.000
_cell.angle_alpha   90.00
_cell.angle_beta   90.00
_cell.angle_gamma   90.00
#
_symmetry.space_group_name_H-M   'P 1'
#
loop_
_entity.id
_entity.type
_entity.pdbx_description
1 polymer ?
#
loop_
_entity_poly.entity_id
_entity_poly.type
_entity_poly.pdbx_seq_one_letter_code
_entity_poly.pdbx_strand_id
1 'polypeptide(L)'
;MLRRSLVLFAALAAILAPSAAATRHASAFPVTIHAANGDVVVKTRPTRIISLSPTGTEDLFAVGAGSQVIAVDNDSDYPKGVPSTSLSGYTPNVEAIAGYKPDLVVVSNDIDNVVASLQKIGITVLLEPAADNLAQAYDEIRQLGSATGNVPQATKVVSGMEKAMTKILRSVPKAQRHQTVYHELDPTYYSATSSTFIGRIYKLFGFKNIADAADTTHSGYPQLSAEYIVASSPDIVVLADSVCCAQTAASVAARPGWSGISAVKHHRVIAVNDSVASRWGPRIVDFARAIAAVARKK
;
A
#
# COMPACT_ATOMS: atom_id res chain seq x y z
N MET A 1 9.99 -20.09 90.79
CA MET A 1 9.18 -20.38 89.65
C MET A 1 9.46 -19.31 88.58
N LEU A 2 10.38 -19.66 87.64
CA LEU A 2 10.82 -18.72 86.55
C LEU A 2 9.96 -18.95 85.32
N ARG A 3 9.25 -17.93 84.88
CA ARG A 3 8.54 -17.90 83.56
C ARG A 3 9.51 -17.37 82.51
N ARG A 4 9.88 -18.21 81.54
CA ARG A 4 10.64 -17.84 80.35
C ARG A 4 9.67 -17.38 79.29
N SER A 5 9.78 -16.11 78.91
CA SER A 5 9.07 -15.56 77.76
C SER A 5 9.89 -15.80 76.46
N LEU A 6 9.27 -16.50 75.53
CA LEU A 6 9.84 -16.73 74.20
C LEU A 6 9.44 -15.56 73.29
N VAL A 7 10.42 -14.81 72.79
CA VAL A 7 10.20 -13.76 71.80
C VAL A 7 10.41 -14.37 70.40
N LEU A 8 9.37 -14.43 69.60
CA LEU A 8 9.40 -14.89 68.21
C LEU A 8 9.77 -13.70 67.29
N PHE A 9 10.96 -13.76 66.64
CA PHE A 9 11.36 -12.84 65.57
C PHE A 9 10.81 -13.37 64.26
N ALA A 10 9.82 -12.65 63.65
CA ALA A 10 9.38 -12.90 62.31
C ALA A 10 10.26 -12.10 61.35
N ALA A 11 11.09 -12.81 60.60
CA ALA A 11 11.88 -12.21 59.50
C ALA A 11 11.01 -12.05 58.25
N LEU A 12 10.72 -10.79 57.88
CA LEU A 12 9.99 -10.44 56.65
C LEU A 12 11.00 -10.44 55.49
N ALA A 13 10.98 -11.49 54.67
CA ALA A 13 11.78 -11.57 53.44
C ALA A 13 11.07 -10.77 52.34
N ALA A 14 11.58 -9.58 52.00
CA ALA A 14 11.13 -8.80 50.87
C ALA A 14 11.64 -9.44 49.55
N ILE A 15 10.73 -10.04 48.78
CA ILE A 15 11.01 -10.57 47.46
C ILE A 15 11.10 -9.38 46.47
N LEU A 16 12.32 -8.97 46.14
CA LEU A 16 12.59 -8.05 45.03
C LEU A 16 12.37 -8.81 43.73
N ALA A 17 11.19 -8.60 43.08
CA ALA A 17 10.96 -9.06 41.74
C ALA A 17 11.83 -8.21 40.75
N PRO A 18 12.62 -8.84 39.86
CA PRO A 18 13.35 -8.08 38.85
C PRO A 18 12.36 -7.45 37.89
N SER A 19 12.34 -6.12 37.86
CA SER A 19 11.60 -5.35 36.83
C SER A 19 12.27 -5.64 35.50
N ALA A 20 11.61 -6.44 34.64
CA ALA A 20 12.03 -6.64 33.26
C ALA A 20 11.85 -5.30 32.54
N ALA A 21 12.91 -4.50 32.47
CA ALA A 21 13.00 -3.36 31.61
C ALA A 21 12.89 -3.87 30.18
N ALA A 22 11.72 -3.71 29.55
CA ALA A 22 11.56 -3.91 28.13
C ALA A 22 12.54 -2.95 27.41
N THR A 23 13.64 -3.51 26.91
CA THR A 23 14.57 -2.78 26.04
C THR A 23 13.80 -2.39 24.79
N ARG A 24 13.29 -1.15 24.79
CA ARG A 24 12.87 -0.49 23.57
C ARG A 24 14.12 -0.38 22.71
N HIS A 25 14.23 -1.21 21.66
CA HIS A 25 15.14 -0.94 20.58
C HIS A 25 14.66 0.35 19.88
N ALA A 26 15.05 1.49 20.42
CA ALA A 26 14.96 2.74 19.72
C ALA A 26 15.90 2.58 18.51
N SER A 27 15.38 2.70 17.28
CA SER A 27 16.23 2.83 16.10
C SER A 27 17.14 4.02 16.36
N ALA A 28 18.45 3.77 16.33
CA ALA A 28 19.45 4.81 16.61
C ALA A 28 19.46 5.79 15.44
N PHE A 29 19.08 7.04 15.68
CA PHE A 29 19.31 8.12 14.73
C PHE A 29 20.73 8.67 14.94
N PRO A 30 21.39 9.20 13.88
CA PRO A 30 20.90 9.32 12.50
C PRO A 30 20.77 7.97 11.79
N VAL A 31 19.84 7.89 10.82
CA VAL A 31 19.67 6.73 9.93
C VAL A 31 19.76 7.17 8.48
N THR A 32 20.45 6.39 7.65
CA THR A 32 20.49 6.58 6.20
C THR A 32 19.45 5.69 5.54
N ILE A 33 18.61 6.27 4.70
CA ILE A 33 17.60 5.58 3.91
C ILE A 33 18.05 5.62 2.46
N HIS A 34 18.09 4.45 1.80
CA HIS A 34 18.39 4.32 0.38
C HIS A 34 17.10 4.47 -0.43
N ALA A 35 16.62 5.72 -0.57
CA ALA A 35 15.39 6.05 -1.29
C ALA A 35 15.65 6.28 -2.79
N ALA A 36 14.59 6.47 -3.58
CA ALA A 36 14.73 6.69 -5.02
C ALA A 36 15.46 8.01 -5.36
N ASN A 37 15.47 8.98 -4.45
CA ASN A 37 16.26 10.22 -4.57
C ASN A 37 17.68 10.11 -3.98
N GLY A 38 18.18 8.88 -3.78
CA GLY A 38 19.53 8.60 -3.27
C GLY A 38 19.57 8.38 -1.75
N ASP A 39 20.78 8.50 -1.18
CA ASP A 39 20.99 8.31 0.24
C ASP A 39 20.47 9.50 1.04
N VAL A 40 19.39 9.31 1.79
CA VAL A 40 18.76 10.34 2.62
C VAL A 40 19.08 10.12 4.08
N VAL A 41 19.76 11.07 4.70
CA VAL A 41 20.09 11.03 6.14
C VAL A 41 18.98 11.66 6.96
N VAL A 42 18.26 10.86 7.72
CA VAL A 42 17.30 11.31 8.71
C VAL A 42 18.05 11.48 10.05
N LYS A 43 18.31 12.72 10.45
CA LYS A 43 19.20 13.05 11.58
C LYS A 43 18.61 12.68 12.94
N THR A 44 17.31 12.91 13.10
CA THR A 44 16.56 12.67 14.34
C THR A 44 15.23 12.00 13.99
N ARG A 45 14.60 11.35 14.96
CA ARG A 45 13.27 10.78 14.75
C ARG A 45 12.28 11.88 14.34
N PRO A 46 11.64 11.79 13.18
CA PRO A 46 10.68 12.79 12.73
C PRO A 46 9.47 12.89 13.67
N THR A 47 8.99 14.10 13.86
CA THR A 47 7.80 14.41 14.67
C THR A 47 6.76 15.17 13.87
N ARG A 48 7.10 15.66 12.69
CA ARG A 48 6.28 16.49 11.81
C ARG A 48 6.40 16.01 10.36
N ILE A 49 5.72 14.91 10.05
CA ILE A 49 5.75 14.30 8.72
C ILE A 49 4.61 14.84 7.87
N ILE A 50 4.93 15.24 6.63
CA ILE A 50 3.93 15.44 5.57
C ILE A 50 4.04 14.28 4.60
N SER A 51 2.90 13.71 4.22
CA SER A 51 2.82 12.72 3.14
C SER A 51 2.05 13.30 1.95
N LEU A 52 2.71 13.37 0.80
CA LEU A 52 2.11 13.73 -0.50
C LEU A 52 2.00 12.49 -1.38
N SER A 53 1.71 11.36 -0.77
CA SER A 53 1.54 10.06 -1.41
C SER A 53 0.46 9.27 -0.68
N PRO A 54 -0.66 8.94 -1.33
CA PRO A 54 -1.69 8.09 -0.71
C PRO A 54 -1.16 6.74 -0.24
N THR A 55 -0.25 6.10 -1.00
CA THR A 55 0.41 4.87 -0.56
C THR A 55 1.33 5.11 0.62
N GLY A 56 2.20 6.13 0.55
CA GLY A 56 3.09 6.50 1.65
C GLY A 56 2.33 6.86 2.93
N THR A 57 1.14 7.47 2.80
CA THR A 57 0.24 7.72 3.93
C THR A 57 -0.21 6.41 4.58
N GLU A 58 -0.70 5.46 3.79
CA GLU A 58 -1.10 4.13 4.30
C GLU A 58 0.05 3.41 4.99
N ASP A 59 1.23 3.46 4.41
CA ASP A 59 2.44 2.83 4.94
C ASP A 59 2.86 3.47 6.27
N LEU A 60 2.90 4.81 6.36
CA LEU A 60 3.23 5.54 7.59
C LEU A 60 2.29 5.16 8.73
N PHE A 61 0.99 5.08 8.46
CA PHE A 61 0.03 4.66 9.47
C PHE A 61 0.17 3.17 9.84
N ALA A 62 0.42 2.30 8.86
CA ALA A 62 0.61 0.87 9.09
C ALA A 62 1.86 0.56 9.92
N VAL A 63 2.97 1.28 9.72
CA VAL A 63 4.19 1.15 10.52
C VAL A 63 4.09 1.83 11.88
N GLY A 64 2.95 2.45 12.21
CA GLY A 64 2.72 3.10 13.51
C GLY A 64 3.27 4.52 13.63
N ALA A 65 3.57 5.18 12.51
CA ALA A 65 4.02 6.57 12.48
C ALA A 65 2.87 7.59 12.41
N GLY A 66 1.62 7.17 12.49
CA GLY A 66 0.44 8.05 12.31
C GLY A 66 0.43 9.28 13.22
N SER A 67 0.91 9.18 14.47
CA SER A 67 1.02 10.32 15.39
C SER A 67 2.11 11.34 15.01
N GLN A 68 3.00 10.99 14.09
CA GLN A 68 4.04 11.86 13.54
C GLN A 68 3.57 12.60 12.28
N VAL A 69 2.47 12.11 11.64
CA VAL A 69 1.90 12.71 10.42
C VAL A 69 1.03 13.90 10.80
N ILE A 70 1.40 15.08 10.31
CA ILE A 70 0.71 16.35 10.62
C ILE A 70 -0.17 16.85 9.47
N ALA A 71 0.10 16.41 8.25
CA ALA A 71 -0.65 16.76 7.05
C ALA A 71 -0.48 15.68 5.98
N VAL A 72 -1.52 15.45 5.20
CA VAL A 72 -1.47 14.61 4.00
C VAL A 72 -2.11 15.35 2.82
N ASP A 73 -1.85 14.88 1.62
CA ASP A 73 -2.46 15.43 0.40
C ASP A 73 -3.97 15.16 0.33
N ASN A 74 -4.63 15.79 -0.64
CA ASN A 74 -6.08 15.71 -0.85
C ASN A 74 -6.56 14.34 -1.36
N ASP A 75 -5.65 13.49 -1.84
CA ASP A 75 -5.95 12.15 -2.34
C ASP A 75 -5.72 11.06 -1.28
N SER A 76 -5.10 11.40 -0.16
CA SER A 76 -4.89 10.50 0.97
C SER A 76 -6.16 10.41 1.84
N ASP A 77 -6.88 9.30 1.72
CA ASP A 77 -8.18 9.05 2.37
C ASP A 77 -8.19 7.88 3.35
N TYR A 78 -7.05 7.18 3.50
CA TYR A 78 -6.93 6.01 4.37
C TYR A 78 -5.64 6.05 5.21
N PRO A 79 -5.72 5.61 6.50
CA PRO A 79 -6.92 5.17 7.22
C PRO A 79 -7.90 6.33 7.49
N LYS A 80 -9.14 5.99 7.88
CA LYS A 80 -10.12 7.04 8.22
C LYS A 80 -9.58 7.94 9.33
N GLY A 81 -9.71 9.26 9.14
CA GLY A 81 -9.26 10.25 10.11
C GLY A 81 -7.83 10.73 9.93
N VAL A 82 -7.19 10.45 8.77
CA VAL A 82 -5.91 11.09 8.40
C VAL A 82 -6.07 12.61 8.37
N PRO A 83 -5.01 13.39 8.69
CA PRO A 83 -5.05 14.85 8.67
C PRO A 83 -5.00 15.39 7.23
N SER A 84 -6.09 15.18 6.47
CA SER A 84 -6.21 15.61 5.09
C SER A 84 -6.19 17.13 4.96
N THR A 85 -5.52 17.63 3.92
CA THR A 85 -5.34 19.06 3.63
C THR A 85 -5.62 19.33 2.15
N SER A 86 -5.47 20.57 1.72
CA SER A 86 -5.49 20.96 0.31
C SER A 86 -4.14 20.79 -0.40
N LEU A 87 -3.12 20.20 0.24
CA LEU A 87 -1.86 19.88 -0.41
C LEU A 87 -2.10 18.82 -1.50
N SER A 88 -1.29 18.86 -2.56
CA SER A 88 -1.40 17.92 -3.67
C SER A 88 -0.05 17.29 -3.98
N GLY A 89 -0.04 15.97 -4.18
CA GLY A 89 1.12 15.25 -4.68
C GLY A 89 1.34 15.45 -6.19
N TYR A 90 0.31 15.91 -6.93
CA TYR A 90 0.37 16.15 -8.39
C TYR A 90 0.67 17.61 -8.75
N THR A 91 0.36 18.54 -7.87
CA THR A 91 0.67 19.98 -8.03
C THR A 91 1.25 20.52 -6.73
N PRO A 92 2.47 20.06 -6.35
CA PRO A 92 3.05 20.39 -5.06
C PRO A 92 3.41 21.87 -4.96
N ASN A 93 3.04 22.50 -3.84
CA ASN A 93 3.39 23.87 -3.55
C ASN A 93 4.41 23.91 -2.40
N VAL A 94 5.66 24.23 -2.70
CA VAL A 94 6.80 24.23 -1.76
C VAL A 94 6.57 25.20 -0.59
N GLU A 95 6.00 26.39 -0.83
CA GLU A 95 5.72 27.37 0.22
C GLU A 95 4.63 26.87 1.17
N ALA A 96 3.55 26.30 0.62
CA ALA A 96 2.48 25.72 1.43
C ALA A 96 3.02 24.55 2.29
N ILE A 97 3.84 23.66 1.72
CA ILE A 97 4.47 22.55 2.45
C ILE A 97 5.38 23.10 3.56
N ALA A 98 6.26 24.07 3.26
CA ALA A 98 7.18 24.68 4.22
C ALA A 98 6.44 25.39 5.36
N GLY A 99 5.27 25.95 5.09
CA GLY A 99 4.40 26.59 6.10
C GLY A 99 3.99 25.66 7.24
N TYR A 100 3.90 24.36 7.00
CA TYR A 100 3.67 23.35 8.04
C TYR A 100 4.91 23.04 8.87
N LYS A 101 6.09 23.52 8.50
CA LYS A 101 7.39 23.26 9.16
C LYS A 101 7.64 21.76 9.37
N PRO A 102 7.60 20.93 8.32
CA PRO A 102 7.87 19.51 8.44
C PRO A 102 9.35 19.24 8.69
N ASP A 103 9.65 18.14 9.38
CA ASP A 103 11.01 17.61 9.52
C ASP A 103 11.25 16.42 8.55
N LEU A 104 10.18 15.89 7.96
CA LEU A 104 10.23 14.89 6.89
C LEU A 104 9.04 15.09 5.94
N VAL A 105 9.29 15.00 4.64
CA VAL A 105 8.25 14.93 3.60
C VAL A 105 8.42 13.63 2.81
N VAL A 106 7.32 12.90 2.62
CA VAL A 106 7.25 11.69 1.77
C VAL A 106 6.49 12.04 0.51
N VAL A 107 7.08 11.79 -0.64
CA VAL A 107 6.49 12.06 -1.96
C VAL A 107 6.56 10.80 -2.84
N SER A 108 5.61 10.61 -3.75
CA SER A 108 5.66 9.52 -4.74
C SER A 108 6.15 9.97 -6.12
N ASN A 109 6.27 11.28 -6.35
CA ASN A 109 6.70 11.87 -7.61
C ASN A 109 7.58 13.08 -7.34
N ASP A 110 8.52 13.34 -8.26
CA ASP A 110 9.35 14.56 -8.23
C ASP A 110 8.84 15.59 -9.26
N ILE A 111 7.52 15.88 -9.21
CA ILE A 111 6.88 16.87 -10.08
C ILE A 111 7.42 18.26 -9.73
N ASP A 112 7.73 19.04 -10.75
CA ASP A 112 8.28 20.41 -10.64
C ASP A 112 9.57 20.49 -9.81
N ASN A 113 10.35 19.40 -9.73
CA ASN A 113 11.56 19.28 -8.92
C ASN A 113 11.28 19.58 -7.43
N VAL A 114 10.14 19.12 -6.91
CA VAL A 114 9.74 19.36 -5.51
C VAL A 114 10.76 18.83 -4.51
N VAL A 115 11.42 17.71 -4.80
CA VAL A 115 12.46 17.12 -3.96
C VAL A 115 13.61 18.10 -3.76
N ALA A 116 14.22 18.56 -4.84
CA ALA A 116 15.34 19.49 -4.79
C ALA A 116 14.93 20.85 -4.17
N SER A 117 13.73 21.31 -4.44
CA SER A 117 13.20 22.58 -3.94
C SER A 117 13.01 22.55 -2.42
N LEU A 118 12.47 21.45 -1.86
CA LEU A 118 12.32 21.27 -0.41
C LEU A 118 13.67 21.07 0.28
N GLN A 119 14.58 20.27 -0.33
CA GLN A 119 15.93 20.06 0.20
C GLN A 119 16.74 21.36 0.27
N LYS A 120 16.60 22.26 -0.72
CA LYS A 120 17.27 23.58 -0.73
C LYS A 120 16.94 24.46 0.48
N ILE A 121 15.74 24.29 1.04
CA ILE A 121 15.31 25.02 2.25
C ILE A 121 15.46 24.17 3.53
N GLY A 122 16.22 23.06 3.45
CA GLY A 122 16.62 22.25 4.60
C GLY A 122 15.59 21.22 5.06
N ILE A 123 14.57 20.93 4.28
CA ILE A 123 13.56 19.89 4.58
C ILE A 123 14.06 18.54 4.06
N THR A 124 14.01 17.50 4.90
CA THR A 124 14.34 16.13 4.50
C THR A 124 13.20 15.55 3.65
N VAL A 125 13.52 14.98 2.48
CA VAL A 125 12.52 14.38 1.57
C VAL A 125 12.89 12.95 1.25
N LEU A 126 11.91 12.04 1.35
CA LEU A 126 11.97 10.69 0.84
C LEU A 126 11.07 10.59 -0.40
N LEU A 127 11.67 10.20 -1.52
CA LEU A 127 10.95 9.88 -2.76
C LEU A 127 10.73 8.36 -2.80
N GLU A 128 9.46 7.96 -2.67
CA GLU A 128 8.97 6.57 -2.73
C GLU A 128 8.04 6.44 -3.94
N PRO A 129 8.58 6.18 -5.14
CA PRO A 129 7.78 6.14 -6.37
C PRO A 129 6.88 4.92 -6.41
N ALA A 130 6.04 4.81 -7.45
CA ALA A 130 5.23 3.62 -7.62
C ALA A 130 6.11 2.37 -7.73
N ALA A 131 5.89 1.42 -6.82
CA ALA A 131 6.65 0.17 -6.80
C ALA A 131 6.43 -0.63 -8.09
N ASP A 132 7.49 -1.22 -8.63
CA ASP A 132 7.38 -2.12 -9.77
C ASP A 132 6.82 -3.50 -9.39
N ASN A 133 7.06 -3.93 -8.15
CA ASN A 133 6.69 -5.27 -7.68
C ASN A 133 6.55 -5.29 -6.15
N LEU A 134 6.04 -6.42 -5.61
CA LEU A 134 5.85 -6.57 -4.17
C LEU A 134 7.12 -6.45 -3.33
N ALA A 135 8.28 -6.86 -3.85
CA ALA A 135 9.53 -6.75 -3.09
C ALA A 135 9.87 -5.27 -2.85
N GLN A 136 9.75 -4.44 -3.89
CA GLN A 136 9.96 -3.00 -3.77
C GLN A 136 8.93 -2.35 -2.84
N ALA A 137 7.64 -2.70 -2.96
CA ALA A 137 6.61 -2.21 -2.03
C ALA A 137 6.93 -2.57 -0.56
N TYR A 138 7.44 -3.79 -0.31
CA TYR A 138 7.88 -4.19 1.02
C TYR A 138 9.11 -3.41 1.50
N ASP A 139 10.03 -3.08 0.58
CA ASP A 139 11.21 -2.30 0.92
C ASP A 139 10.85 -0.84 1.27
N GLU A 140 9.90 -0.22 0.56
CA GLU A 140 9.37 1.11 0.89
C GLU A 140 8.75 1.14 2.30
N ILE A 141 7.93 0.14 2.66
CA ILE A 141 7.40 -0.01 4.03
C ILE A 141 8.54 -0.10 5.06
N ARG A 142 9.62 -0.87 4.76
CA ARG A 142 10.79 -0.99 5.67
C ARG A 142 11.56 0.33 5.77
N GLN A 143 11.71 1.05 4.66
CA GLN A 143 12.37 2.37 4.61
C GLN A 143 11.62 3.38 5.47
N LEU A 144 10.29 3.47 5.32
CA LEU A 144 9.45 4.35 6.15
C LEU A 144 9.47 3.92 7.63
N GLY A 145 9.51 2.62 7.93
CA GLY A 145 9.71 2.12 9.28
C GLY A 145 11.04 2.57 9.88
N SER A 146 12.11 2.54 9.09
CA SER A 146 13.44 2.99 9.50
C SER A 146 13.50 4.50 9.67
N ALA A 147 12.98 5.25 8.70
CA ALA A 147 12.94 6.71 8.72
C ALA A 147 12.14 7.29 9.90
N THR A 148 11.12 6.57 10.37
CA THR A 148 10.24 7.01 11.46
C THR A 148 10.57 6.40 12.82
N GLY A 149 11.58 5.51 12.89
CA GLY A 149 11.96 4.82 14.12
C GLY A 149 11.00 3.69 14.53
N ASN A 150 10.27 3.12 13.57
CA ASN A 150 9.25 2.09 13.79
C ASN A 150 9.62 0.73 13.15
N VAL A 151 10.91 0.40 13.07
CA VAL A 151 11.45 -0.82 12.43
C VAL A 151 10.74 -2.11 12.85
N PRO A 152 10.47 -2.38 14.16
CA PRO A 152 9.79 -3.61 14.55
C PRO A 152 8.38 -3.73 13.98
N GLN A 153 7.64 -2.62 13.91
CA GLN A 153 6.29 -2.61 13.37
C GLN A 153 6.31 -2.79 11.84
N ALA A 154 7.21 -2.13 11.13
CA ALA A 154 7.40 -2.31 9.69
C ALA A 154 7.73 -3.78 9.35
N THR A 155 8.64 -4.41 10.11
CA THR A 155 8.96 -5.84 9.96
C THR A 155 7.72 -6.72 10.15
N LYS A 156 6.89 -6.42 11.14
CA LYS A 156 5.65 -7.15 11.40
C LYS A 156 4.64 -6.99 10.27
N VAL A 157 4.47 -5.77 9.75
CA VAL A 157 3.58 -5.47 8.61
C VAL A 157 4.02 -6.27 7.40
N VAL A 158 5.27 -6.14 6.97
CA VAL A 158 5.80 -6.84 5.79
C VAL A 158 5.70 -8.35 5.94
N SER A 159 6.12 -8.93 7.07
CA SER A 159 6.00 -10.38 7.30
C SER A 159 4.54 -10.85 7.27
N GLY A 160 3.60 -10.02 7.75
CA GLY A 160 2.18 -10.28 7.67
C GLY A 160 1.68 -10.31 6.22
N MET A 161 2.10 -9.32 5.41
CA MET A 161 1.76 -9.24 3.98
C MET A 161 2.32 -10.44 3.20
N GLU A 162 3.60 -10.79 3.38
CA GLU A 162 4.26 -11.93 2.72
C GLU A 162 3.54 -13.25 3.00
N LYS A 163 3.21 -13.52 4.28
CA LYS A 163 2.46 -14.70 4.70
C LYS A 163 1.05 -14.72 4.11
N ALA A 164 0.35 -13.58 4.13
CA ALA A 164 -0.99 -13.46 3.57
C ALA A 164 -0.98 -13.69 2.05
N MET A 165 -0.07 -13.03 1.31
CA MET A 165 0.08 -13.20 -0.14
C MET A 165 0.37 -14.66 -0.49
N THR A 166 1.31 -15.31 0.19
CA THR A 166 1.61 -16.75 -0.02
C THR A 166 0.37 -17.61 0.17
N LYS A 167 -0.39 -17.40 1.25
CA LYS A 167 -1.63 -18.14 1.52
C LYS A 167 -2.69 -17.89 0.45
N ILE A 168 -2.87 -16.64 0.03
CA ILE A 168 -3.85 -16.25 -0.99
C ILE A 168 -3.51 -16.91 -2.33
N LEU A 169 -2.27 -16.80 -2.79
CA LEU A 169 -1.82 -17.36 -4.06
C LEU A 169 -1.99 -18.90 -4.09
N ARG A 170 -1.68 -19.58 -2.98
CA ARG A 170 -1.89 -21.04 -2.86
C ARG A 170 -3.36 -21.44 -2.85
N SER A 171 -4.27 -20.54 -2.49
CA SER A 171 -5.71 -20.85 -2.43
C SER A 171 -6.37 -20.97 -3.79
N VAL A 172 -5.73 -20.47 -4.86
CA VAL A 172 -6.24 -20.60 -6.24
C VAL A 172 -5.73 -21.93 -6.84
N PRO A 173 -6.63 -22.85 -7.23
CA PRO A 173 -6.25 -24.13 -7.81
C PRO A 173 -5.41 -23.97 -9.08
N LYS A 174 -4.47 -24.87 -9.31
CA LYS A 174 -3.59 -24.81 -10.50
C LYS A 174 -4.38 -24.77 -11.82
N ALA A 175 -5.48 -25.50 -11.92
CA ALA A 175 -6.35 -25.50 -13.11
C ALA A 175 -6.95 -24.12 -13.45
N GLN A 176 -7.03 -23.21 -12.48
CA GLN A 176 -7.58 -21.88 -12.65
C GLN A 176 -6.52 -20.79 -12.84
N ARG A 177 -5.24 -21.17 -12.92
CA ARG A 177 -4.13 -20.22 -13.05
C ARG A 177 -3.84 -19.75 -14.49
N HIS A 178 -4.64 -20.16 -15.47
CA HIS A 178 -4.49 -19.76 -16.87
C HIS A 178 -5.63 -18.90 -17.37
N GLN A 179 -6.45 -18.40 -16.44
CA GLN A 179 -7.58 -17.53 -16.77
C GLN A 179 -7.09 -16.22 -17.38
N THR A 180 -7.90 -15.66 -18.28
CA THR A 180 -7.69 -14.34 -18.85
C THR A 180 -8.35 -13.28 -17.98
N VAL A 181 -7.69 -12.12 -17.82
CA VAL A 181 -8.19 -11.01 -17.01
C VAL A 181 -8.23 -9.72 -17.81
N TYR A 182 -9.31 -8.97 -17.62
CA TYR A 182 -9.43 -7.56 -17.97
C TYR A 182 -9.53 -6.73 -16.70
N HIS A 183 -8.68 -5.72 -16.57
CA HIS A 183 -8.70 -4.74 -15.50
C HIS A 183 -9.19 -3.41 -16.06
N GLU A 184 -10.32 -2.91 -15.58
CA GLU A 184 -10.89 -1.63 -15.98
C GLU A 184 -10.48 -0.55 -14.99
N LEU A 185 -9.77 0.47 -15.48
CA LEU A 185 -9.35 1.63 -14.69
C LEU A 185 -10.39 2.76 -14.70
N ASP A 186 -11.13 2.86 -15.81
CA ASP A 186 -12.20 3.84 -15.99
C ASP A 186 -13.20 3.40 -17.06
N PRO A 187 -14.41 4.04 -17.17
CA PRO A 187 -15.44 3.66 -18.12
C PRO A 187 -15.08 3.87 -19.60
N THR A 188 -13.92 4.48 -19.90
CA THR A 188 -13.41 4.64 -21.26
C THR A 188 -12.47 3.52 -21.67
N TYR A 189 -12.41 2.44 -20.87
CA TYR A 189 -11.68 1.20 -21.10
C TYR A 189 -10.16 1.29 -21.01
N TYR A 190 -9.61 2.27 -20.29
CA TYR A 190 -8.21 2.18 -19.90
C TYR A 190 -7.97 0.95 -19.03
N SER A 191 -6.84 0.31 -19.26
CA SER A 191 -6.46 -0.93 -18.57
C SER A 191 -5.01 -0.87 -18.09
N ALA A 192 -4.58 -1.87 -17.34
CA ALA A 192 -3.21 -2.01 -16.85
C ALA A 192 -2.61 -3.32 -17.34
N THR A 193 -1.47 -3.26 -18.04
CA THR A 193 -0.76 -4.45 -18.56
C THR A 193 0.03 -5.18 -17.49
N SER A 194 0.53 -6.39 -17.82
CA SER A 194 1.42 -7.19 -16.97
C SER A 194 2.78 -6.52 -16.67
N SER A 195 3.12 -5.41 -17.32
CA SER A 195 4.33 -4.62 -17.02
C SER A 195 4.15 -3.72 -15.81
N THR A 196 2.90 -3.32 -15.48
CA THR A 196 2.57 -2.46 -14.34
C THR A 196 2.57 -3.24 -13.02
N PHE A 197 2.61 -2.52 -11.89
CA PHE A 197 2.44 -3.14 -10.57
C PHE A 197 1.13 -3.94 -10.47
N ILE A 198 0.01 -3.34 -10.92
CA ILE A 198 -1.32 -3.97 -10.92
C ILE A 198 -1.29 -5.28 -11.70
N GLY A 199 -0.77 -5.25 -12.92
CA GLY A 199 -0.73 -6.42 -13.78
C GLY A 199 0.24 -7.50 -13.27
N ARG A 200 1.31 -7.12 -12.57
CA ARG A 200 2.21 -8.07 -11.92
C ARG A 200 1.51 -8.83 -10.79
N ILE A 201 0.53 -8.25 -10.11
CA ILE A 201 -0.30 -8.99 -9.15
C ILE A 201 -1.08 -10.11 -9.85
N TYR A 202 -1.69 -9.84 -11.01
CA TYR A 202 -2.36 -10.91 -11.79
C TYR A 202 -1.38 -12.00 -12.25
N LYS A 203 -0.17 -11.61 -12.65
CA LYS A 203 0.88 -12.54 -13.05
C LYS A 203 1.29 -13.50 -11.93
N LEU A 204 1.24 -13.07 -10.65
CA LEU A 204 1.48 -13.95 -9.49
C LEU A 204 0.44 -15.07 -9.40
N PHE A 205 -0.78 -14.85 -9.88
CA PHE A 205 -1.82 -15.87 -9.98
C PHE A 205 -1.66 -16.77 -11.22
N GLY A 206 -0.77 -16.41 -12.16
CA GLY A 206 -0.58 -17.09 -13.43
C GLY A 206 -1.63 -16.71 -14.48
N PHE A 207 -2.33 -15.59 -14.33
CA PHE A 207 -3.32 -15.11 -15.28
C PHE A 207 -2.67 -14.46 -16.50
N LYS A 208 -3.42 -14.50 -17.62
CA LYS A 208 -3.07 -13.80 -18.86
C LYS A 208 -3.84 -12.50 -18.92
N ASN A 209 -3.15 -11.40 -19.08
CA ASN A 209 -3.76 -10.08 -19.18
C ASN A 209 -4.10 -9.75 -20.63
N ILE A 210 -5.38 -9.46 -20.94
CA ILE A 210 -5.78 -9.14 -22.31
C ILE A 210 -5.21 -7.80 -22.79
N ALA A 211 -4.87 -6.89 -21.87
CA ALA A 211 -4.29 -5.59 -22.22
C ALA A 211 -2.87 -5.69 -22.80
N ASP A 212 -2.14 -6.80 -22.52
CA ASP A 212 -0.75 -6.94 -22.98
C ASP A 212 -0.61 -6.88 -24.50
N ALA A 213 -1.52 -7.52 -25.24
CA ALA A 213 -1.48 -7.54 -26.70
C ALA A 213 -1.98 -6.21 -27.34
N ALA A 214 -2.69 -5.38 -26.60
CA ALA A 214 -3.21 -4.11 -27.07
C ALA A 214 -2.27 -2.92 -26.79
N ASP A 215 -1.26 -3.11 -25.95
CA ASP A 215 -0.30 -2.05 -25.58
C ASP A 215 0.83 -1.93 -26.60
N THR A 216 0.51 -1.42 -27.76
CA THR A 216 1.48 -1.23 -28.87
C THR A 216 2.50 -0.13 -28.59
N THR A 217 2.21 0.77 -27.66
CA THR A 217 3.08 1.89 -27.27
C THR A 217 3.98 1.56 -26.07
N HIS A 218 3.76 0.40 -25.45
CA HIS A 218 4.44 -0.01 -24.22
C HIS A 218 4.29 0.99 -23.05
N SER A 219 3.13 1.66 -23.02
CA SER A 219 2.79 2.62 -21.96
C SER A 219 2.50 1.96 -20.61
N GLY A 220 2.15 0.68 -20.62
CA GLY A 220 1.63 -0.05 -19.48
C GLY A 220 0.13 0.18 -19.23
N TYR A 221 -0.44 1.24 -19.82
CA TYR A 221 -1.83 1.65 -19.58
C TYR A 221 -2.59 1.94 -20.89
N PRO A 222 -2.82 0.91 -21.73
CA PRO A 222 -3.51 1.12 -23.00
C PRO A 222 -5.00 1.39 -22.79
N GLN A 223 -5.57 2.19 -23.69
CA GLN A 223 -7.02 2.27 -23.87
C GLN A 223 -7.45 1.16 -24.83
N LEU A 224 -8.35 0.29 -24.39
CA LEU A 224 -8.90 -0.80 -25.20
C LEU A 224 -10.19 -0.33 -25.93
N SER A 225 -10.62 -1.07 -26.94
CA SER A 225 -11.95 -0.88 -27.50
C SER A 225 -12.95 -1.88 -26.91
N ALA A 226 -14.22 -1.51 -26.88
CA ALA A 226 -15.29 -2.41 -26.43
C ALA A 226 -15.32 -3.72 -27.24
N GLU A 227 -15.12 -3.61 -28.57
CA GLU A 227 -15.08 -4.74 -29.49
C GLU A 227 -13.93 -5.68 -29.17
N TYR A 228 -12.74 -5.15 -28.87
CA TYR A 228 -11.59 -5.94 -28.49
C TYR A 228 -11.85 -6.72 -27.20
N ILE A 229 -12.43 -6.05 -26.18
CA ILE A 229 -12.74 -6.69 -24.89
C ILE A 229 -13.77 -7.82 -25.09
N VAL A 230 -14.83 -7.56 -25.88
CA VAL A 230 -15.86 -8.56 -26.21
C VAL A 230 -15.26 -9.75 -26.97
N ALA A 231 -14.43 -9.50 -27.98
CA ALA A 231 -13.77 -10.54 -28.76
C ALA A 231 -12.78 -11.36 -27.94
N SER A 232 -12.06 -10.72 -27.01
CA SER A 232 -11.12 -11.39 -26.08
C SER A 232 -11.84 -12.25 -25.05
N SER A 233 -13.10 -11.94 -24.77
CA SER A 233 -13.99 -12.66 -23.83
C SER A 233 -13.27 -13.09 -22.53
N PRO A 234 -12.74 -12.14 -21.73
CA PRO A 234 -11.95 -12.45 -20.55
C PRO A 234 -12.74 -13.31 -19.55
N ASP A 235 -12.03 -14.19 -18.83
CA ASP A 235 -12.58 -15.05 -17.79
C ASP A 235 -12.91 -14.30 -16.51
N ILE A 236 -12.19 -13.21 -16.25
CA ILE A 236 -12.34 -12.34 -15.08
C ILE A 236 -12.34 -10.88 -15.54
N VAL A 237 -13.28 -10.10 -15.02
CA VAL A 237 -13.29 -8.63 -15.15
C VAL A 237 -13.18 -8.02 -13.76
N VAL A 238 -12.21 -7.13 -13.60
CA VAL A 238 -11.98 -6.39 -12.36
C VAL A 238 -12.20 -4.90 -12.63
N LEU A 239 -13.20 -4.34 -11.96
CA LEU A 239 -13.58 -2.94 -12.07
C LEU A 239 -12.88 -2.18 -10.94
N ALA A 240 -11.87 -1.37 -11.27
CA ALA A 240 -11.15 -0.50 -10.35
C ALA A 240 -11.66 0.96 -10.42
N ASP A 241 -12.90 1.12 -10.86
CA ASP A 241 -13.61 2.38 -11.06
C ASP A 241 -15.00 2.35 -10.40
N SER A 242 -15.10 1.57 -9.33
CA SER A 242 -16.34 1.37 -8.60
C SER A 242 -16.72 2.58 -7.73
N VAL A 243 -15.74 3.32 -7.23
CA VAL A 243 -15.96 4.48 -6.35
C VAL A 243 -16.04 5.76 -7.17
N CYS A 244 -15.06 6.03 -8.04
CA CYS A 244 -15.07 7.23 -8.88
C CYS A 244 -16.29 7.29 -9.83
N CYS A 245 -16.65 6.14 -10.39
CA CYS A 245 -17.47 6.08 -11.58
C CYS A 245 -18.67 5.14 -11.43
N ALA A 246 -18.91 4.63 -10.23
CA ALA A 246 -20.03 3.76 -9.84
C ALA A 246 -20.20 2.51 -10.71
N GLN A 247 -19.08 1.98 -11.29
CA GLN A 247 -19.15 0.77 -12.10
C GLN A 247 -19.44 -0.47 -11.25
N THR A 248 -20.30 -1.31 -11.78
CA THR A 248 -20.80 -2.55 -11.13
C THR A 248 -20.85 -3.69 -12.13
N ALA A 249 -20.94 -4.93 -11.63
CA ALA A 249 -21.17 -6.09 -12.50
C ALA A 249 -22.44 -5.94 -13.34
N ALA A 250 -23.47 -5.29 -12.81
CA ALA A 250 -24.73 -5.06 -13.52
C ALA A 250 -24.57 -4.01 -14.65
N SER A 251 -23.89 -2.88 -14.38
CA SER A 251 -23.63 -1.86 -15.39
C SER A 251 -22.80 -2.42 -16.55
N VAL A 252 -21.80 -3.25 -16.24
CA VAL A 252 -20.94 -3.90 -17.23
C VAL A 252 -21.73 -4.93 -18.06
N ALA A 253 -22.54 -5.77 -17.43
CA ALA A 253 -23.37 -6.76 -18.14
C ALA A 253 -24.40 -6.11 -19.09
N ALA A 254 -24.83 -4.88 -18.81
CA ALA A 254 -25.78 -4.13 -19.64
C ALA A 254 -25.12 -3.45 -20.88
N ARG A 255 -23.79 -3.42 -20.96
CA ARG A 255 -23.08 -2.85 -22.11
C ARG A 255 -23.36 -3.69 -23.39
N PRO A 256 -23.46 -3.05 -24.58
CA PRO A 256 -23.70 -3.78 -25.83
C PRO A 256 -22.66 -4.89 -26.07
N GLY A 257 -23.13 -6.13 -26.27
CA GLY A 257 -22.28 -7.31 -26.52
C GLY A 257 -21.64 -7.94 -25.30
N TRP A 258 -21.63 -7.29 -24.14
CA TRP A 258 -20.90 -7.78 -22.95
C TRP A 258 -21.59 -8.95 -22.24
N SER A 259 -22.89 -9.15 -22.41
CA SER A 259 -23.60 -10.33 -21.88
C SER A 259 -23.04 -11.66 -22.41
N GLY A 260 -22.32 -11.62 -23.55
CA GLY A 260 -21.63 -12.76 -24.15
C GLY A 260 -20.26 -13.09 -23.56
N ILE A 261 -19.64 -12.19 -22.80
CA ILE A 261 -18.29 -12.35 -22.23
C ILE A 261 -18.27 -13.46 -21.19
N SER A 262 -17.21 -14.28 -21.18
CA SER A 262 -17.02 -15.38 -20.21
C SER A 262 -17.21 -14.91 -18.75
N ALA A 263 -16.59 -13.81 -18.36
CA ALA A 263 -16.69 -13.26 -17.01
C ALA A 263 -18.12 -12.90 -16.60
N VAL A 264 -18.93 -12.39 -17.54
CA VAL A 264 -20.34 -12.00 -17.27
C VAL A 264 -21.19 -13.26 -17.12
N LYS A 265 -21.08 -14.23 -18.04
CA LYS A 265 -21.82 -15.48 -18.00
C LYS A 265 -21.56 -16.30 -16.73
N HIS A 266 -20.33 -16.27 -16.23
CA HIS A 266 -19.92 -17.04 -15.05
C HIS A 266 -19.87 -16.21 -13.75
N HIS A 267 -20.47 -15.03 -13.75
CA HIS A 267 -20.50 -14.12 -12.57
C HIS A 267 -19.11 -13.83 -11.97
N ARG A 268 -18.11 -13.65 -12.85
CA ARG A 268 -16.72 -13.36 -12.49
C ARG A 268 -16.34 -11.89 -12.78
N VAL A 269 -17.31 -11.01 -12.74
CA VAL A 269 -17.10 -9.56 -12.71
C VAL A 269 -17.09 -9.11 -11.26
N ILE A 270 -16.02 -8.44 -10.83
CA ILE A 270 -15.91 -7.92 -9.47
C ILE A 270 -15.61 -6.43 -9.52
N ALA A 271 -16.27 -5.67 -8.65
CA ALA A 271 -15.91 -4.30 -8.34
C ALA A 271 -15.00 -4.28 -7.12
N VAL A 272 -13.89 -3.57 -7.20
CA VAL A 272 -12.97 -3.33 -6.10
C VAL A 272 -12.87 -1.83 -5.85
N ASN A 273 -12.55 -1.45 -4.62
CA ASN A 273 -12.30 -0.04 -4.33
C ASN A 273 -11.08 0.43 -5.13
N ASP A 274 -11.22 1.55 -5.84
CA ASP A 274 -10.23 2.11 -6.76
C ASP A 274 -8.86 2.29 -6.07
N SER A 275 -8.85 2.86 -4.86
CA SER A 275 -7.64 3.03 -4.05
C SER A 275 -6.98 1.70 -3.67
N VAL A 276 -7.77 0.66 -3.36
CA VAL A 276 -7.25 -0.68 -3.04
C VAL A 276 -6.61 -1.34 -4.25
N ALA A 277 -7.18 -1.12 -5.43
CA ALA A 277 -6.68 -1.68 -6.68
C ALA A 277 -5.43 -0.96 -7.23
N SER A 278 -5.22 0.32 -6.86
CA SER A 278 -4.22 1.19 -7.49
C SER A 278 -3.03 1.53 -6.58
N ARG A 279 -3.11 1.23 -5.28
CA ARG A 279 -2.04 1.53 -4.31
C ARG A 279 -1.23 0.28 -3.97
N TRP A 280 0.09 0.44 -3.87
CA TRP A 280 1.02 -0.67 -3.61
C TRP A 280 1.35 -0.87 -2.11
N GLY A 281 0.59 -0.23 -1.21
CA GLY A 281 0.73 -0.35 0.24
C GLY A 281 0.08 -1.62 0.83
N PRO A 282 -0.15 -1.66 2.17
CA PRO A 282 -0.58 -2.86 2.87
C PRO A 282 -1.91 -3.44 2.39
N ARG A 283 -2.81 -2.62 1.83
CA ARG A 283 -4.11 -3.05 1.31
C ARG A 283 -4.04 -3.86 0.01
N ILE A 284 -2.86 -3.98 -0.62
CA ILE A 284 -2.67 -4.87 -1.79
C ILE A 284 -3.03 -6.33 -1.48
N VAL A 285 -2.93 -6.72 -0.22
CA VAL A 285 -3.37 -8.04 0.26
C VAL A 285 -4.89 -8.21 0.11
N ASP A 286 -5.67 -7.14 0.28
CA ASP A 286 -7.14 -7.18 0.12
C ASP A 286 -7.50 -7.27 -1.36
N PHE A 287 -6.77 -6.56 -2.22
CA PHE A 287 -6.89 -6.70 -3.67
C PHE A 287 -6.62 -8.14 -4.11
N ALA A 288 -5.50 -8.72 -3.70
CA ALA A 288 -5.16 -10.11 -4.01
C ALA A 288 -6.22 -11.10 -3.48
N ARG A 289 -6.83 -10.83 -2.32
CA ARG A 289 -7.90 -11.65 -1.75
C ARG A 289 -9.17 -11.60 -2.61
N ALA A 290 -9.54 -10.42 -3.10
CA ALA A 290 -10.68 -10.25 -4.02
C ALA A 290 -10.46 -11.02 -5.33
N ILE A 291 -9.26 -10.90 -5.92
CA ILE A 291 -8.86 -11.65 -7.12
C ILE A 291 -8.95 -13.17 -6.87
N ALA A 292 -8.39 -13.68 -5.78
CA ALA A 292 -8.44 -15.09 -5.45
C ALA A 292 -9.87 -15.60 -5.22
N ALA A 293 -10.75 -14.76 -4.68
CA ALA A 293 -12.15 -15.12 -4.45
C ALA A 293 -12.90 -15.31 -5.78
N VAL A 294 -12.74 -14.38 -6.73
CA VAL A 294 -13.40 -14.47 -8.04
C VAL A 294 -12.81 -15.61 -8.88
N ALA A 295 -11.49 -15.79 -8.84
CA ALA A 295 -10.82 -16.84 -9.60
C ALA A 295 -11.28 -18.27 -9.23
N ARG A 296 -11.75 -18.48 -8.00
CA ARG A 296 -12.25 -19.79 -7.53
C ARG A 296 -13.70 -20.07 -7.89
N LYS A 297 -14.46 -19.11 -8.40
CA LYS A 297 -15.83 -19.36 -8.85
C LYS A 297 -15.80 -20.36 -10.02
N LYS A 298 -16.68 -21.35 -9.97
CA LYS A 298 -16.87 -22.36 -11.04
C LYS A 298 -17.80 -21.84 -12.12
#